data_d6161592ac3c69c55979ae0b3f79c481
#
_entry.id   d6161592ac3c69c55979ae0b3f79c481
#
_cell.length_a   1.000
_cell.length_b   1.000
_cell.length_c   1.000
_cell.angle_alpha   90.00
_cell.angle_beta   90.00
_cell.angle_gamma   90.00
#
_symmetry.space_group_name_H-M   'P 1'
#
loop_
_entity.id
_entity.type
_entity.pdbx_description
1 polymer ?
#
loop_
_entity_poly.entity_id
_entity_poly.type
_entity_poly.pdbx_seq_one_letter_code
_entity_poly.pdbx_strand_id
1 'polypeptide(L)'
;MMTLDKFEEASERVKEVILPTNLIYSEYYSAQTGAKVYFKPENMQYTGAYKVRGAYYKISTLSEEERAKGLITASAGNHAQGVAYAAKCYGAKAVIVMPTTTPLIKVERTQSYGAEVVLYGDVYDEACAKAYELAAEHGYTFIHPFDDLTVATGQGTIAMEVIQELPLVDYILVPIGGGGLATGVSTLAKLLKPNIKVIGVEPSGAACMKASFEKGEVTTVSPVSTIADGTAVQTPGSKIFPYVRQNLDEIITVDDDELIVAFLDMVENHKMIVENSGLLTVAALKHLNVKKKKVVSILSGGN
;
A
#
# COMPACT_ATOMS: atom_id res chain seq x y z
N MET A 1 -13.88 0.50 -13.97
CA MET A 1 -14.64 0.95 -12.79
C MET A 1 -14.45 -0.09 -11.69
N MET A 2 -14.27 0.32 -10.45
CA MET A 2 -14.16 -0.57 -9.29
C MET A 2 -15.57 -0.87 -8.78
N THR A 3 -16.00 -2.14 -8.85
CA THR A 3 -17.34 -2.60 -8.45
C THR A 3 -17.23 -3.63 -7.33
N LEU A 4 -18.32 -3.87 -6.59
CA LEU A 4 -18.34 -4.84 -5.51
C LEU A 4 -17.97 -6.23 -6.03
N ASP A 5 -18.52 -6.67 -7.16
CA ASP A 5 -18.22 -7.98 -7.78
C ASP A 5 -16.71 -8.16 -8.03
N LYS A 6 -16.01 -7.09 -8.47
CA LYS A 6 -14.55 -7.13 -8.67
C LYS A 6 -13.77 -7.23 -7.37
N PHE A 7 -14.24 -6.61 -6.31
CA PHE A 7 -13.64 -6.76 -4.98
C PHE A 7 -13.87 -8.15 -4.39
N GLU A 8 -15.05 -8.73 -4.61
CA GLU A 8 -15.36 -10.11 -4.22
C GLU A 8 -14.48 -11.09 -4.98
N GLU A 9 -14.37 -10.94 -6.30
CA GLU A 9 -13.46 -11.73 -7.14
C GLU A 9 -12.00 -11.60 -6.68
N ALA A 10 -11.54 -10.36 -6.42
CA ALA A 10 -10.19 -10.13 -5.93
C ALA A 10 -9.97 -10.80 -4.57
N SER A 11 -10.94 -10.70 -3.66
CA SER A 11 -10.85 -11.31 -2.33
C SER A 11 -10.73 -12.84 -2.41
N GLU A 12 -11.46 -13.48 -3.31
CA GLU A 12 -11.31 -14.93 -3.50
C GLU A 12 -9.95 -15.31 -4.08
N ARG A 13 -9.49 -14.58 -5.10
CA ARG A 13 -8.21 -14.89 -5.76
C ARG A 13 -7.01 -14.66 -4.84
N VAL A 14 -6.98 -13.58 -4.07
CA VAL A 14 -5.80 -13.28 -3.22
C VAL A 14 -5.66 -14.25 -2.04
N LYS A 15 -6.71 -14.94 -1.62
CA LYS A 15 -6.64 -15.97 -0.55
C LYS A 15 -5.60 -17.06 -0.82
N GLU A 16 -5.31 -17.33 -2.09
CA GLU A 16 -4.34 -18.35 -2.48
C GLU A 16 -2.89 -17.98 -2.12
N VAL A 17 -2.60 -16.68 -1.93
CA VAL A 17 -1.21 -16.16 -1.84
C VAL A 17 -0.95 -15.25 -0.65
N ILE A 18 -1.95 -15.00 0.17
CA ILE A 18 -1.79 -14.15 1.35
C ILE A 18 -1.85 -14.96 2.65
N LEU A 19 -1.20 -14.42 3.68
CA LEU A 19 -1.46 -14.85 5.04
C LEU A 19 -2.73 -14.18 5.57
N PRO A 20 -3.58 -14.90 6.32
CA PRO A 20 -4.65 -14.27 7.08
C PRO A 20 -4.02 -13.34 8.12
N THR A 21 -4.15 -12.04 7.90
CA THR A 21 -3.66 -11.02 8.83
C THR A 21 -4.82 -10.56 9.72
N ASN A 22 -5.20 -11.41 10.67
CA ASN A 22 -6.31 -11.13 11.56
C ASN A 22 -6.06 -9.85 12.37
N LEU A 23 -7.14 -9.17 12.75
CA LEU A 23 -7.07 -7.94 13.53
C LEU A 23 -6.45 -8.20 14.91
N ILE A 24 -5.51 -7.35 15.31
CA ILE A 24 -4.86 -7.41 16.61
C ILE A 24 -5.37 -6.25 17.47
N TYR A 25 -6.05 -6.54 18.57
CA TYR A 25 -6.47 -5.51 19.51
C TYR A 25 -5.27 -4.90 20.23
N SER A 26 -5.21 -3.57 20.27
CA SER A 26 -4.19 -2.84 21.01
C SER A 26 -4.76 -2.29 22.31
N GLU A 27 -4.43 -2.92 23.43
CA GLU A 27 -4.80 -2.42 24.75
C GLU A 27 -4.13 -1.06 25.03
N TYR A 28 -2.86 -0.93 24.66
CA TYR A 28 -2.05 0.27 24.85
C TYR A 28 -2.68 1.50 24.17
N TYR A 29 -2.93 1.45 22.86
CA TYR A 29 -3.53 2.59 22.15
C TYR A 29 -5.01 2.77 22.48
N SER A 30 -5.72 1.72 22.84
CA SER A 30 -7.11 1.83 23.29
C SER A 30 -7.21 2.61 24.61
N ALA A 31 -6.29 2.38 25.52
CA ALA A 31 -6.21 3.13 26.79
C ALA A 31 -5.87 4.62 26.54
N GLN A 32 -4.96 4.91 25.64
CA GLN A 32 -4.55 6.29 25.32
C GLN A 32 -5.64 7.09 24.62
N THR A 33 -6.36 6.50 23.68
CA THR A 33 -7.34 7.18 22.82
C THR A 33 -8.76 7.14 23.38
N GLY A 34 -9.04 6.21 24.30
CA GLY A 34 -10.41 5.92 24.75
C GLY A 34 -11.28 5.24 23.69
N ALA A 35 -10.67 4.78 22.60
CA ALA A 35 -11.28 4.00 21.53
C ALA A 35 -11.01 2.50 21.72
N LYS A 36 -11.58 1.66 20.84
CA LYS A 36 -11.14 0.28 20.64
C LYS A 36 -10.27 0.25 19.39
N VAL A 37 -8.95 0.22 19.58
CA VAL A 37 -7.97 0.26 18.49
C VAL A 37 -7.54 -1.16 18.12
N TYR A 38 -7.57 -1.44 16.83
CA TYR A 38 -7.11 -2.69 16.23
C TYR A 38 -6.08 -2.41 15.14
N PHE A 39 -5.14 -3.31 14.97
CA PHE A 39 -4.18 -3.29 13.85
C PHE A 39 -4.56 -4.32 12.80
N LYS A 40 -4.49 -3.95 11.54
CA LYS A 40 -4.47 -4.86 10.39
C LYS A 40 -3.01 -5.08 9.98
N PRO A 41 -2.36 -6.19 10.40
CA PRO A 41 -0.90 -6.33 10.36
C PRO A 41 -0.40 -6.82 9.00
N GLU A 42 -0.51 -6.00 7.95
CA GLU A 42 0.00 -6.33 6.60
C GLU A 42 1.54 -6.37 6.53
N ASN A 43 2.24 -5.86 7.55
CA ASN A 43 3.67 -6.07 7.75
C ASN A 43 4.04 -7.55 7.96
N MET A 44 3.09 -8.39 8.28
CA MET A 44 3.28 -9.83 8.50
C MET A 44 2.97 -10.69 7.27
N GLN A 45 2.67 -10.10 6.12
CA GLN A 45 2.49 -10.84 4.87
C GLN A 45 3.79 -11.55 4.42
N TYR A 46 3.67 -12.56 3.54
CA TYR A 46 4.81 -13.32 3.02
C TYR A 46 5.94 -12.43 2.47
N THR A 47 5.58 -11.33 1.79
CA THR A 47 6.53 -10.37 1.26
C THR A 47 6.80 -9.21 2.22
N GLY A 48 6.33 -9.29 3.46
CA GLY A 48 6.48 -8.26 4.47
C GLY A 48 5.65 -7.00 4.24
N ALA A 49 4.69 -7.00 3.30
CA ALA A 49 3.82 -5.85 3.01
C ALA A 49 2.58 -6.24 2.20
N TYR A 50 1.56 -5.38 2.21
CA TYR A 50 0.28 -5.55 1.53
C TYR A 50 0.36 -5.63 0.00
N LYS A 51 1.45 -5.17 -0.61
CA LYS A 51 1.60 -5.01 -2.07
C LYS A 51 1.37 -6.30 -2.87
N VAL A 52 1.59 -7.46 -2.27
CA VAL A 52 1.33 -8.76 -2.89
C VAL A 52 -0.13 -8.90 -3.34
N ARG A 53 -1.09 -8.35 -2.61
CA ARG A 53 -2.53 -8.42 -2.91
C ARG A 53 -2.86 -7.83 -4.28
N GLY A 54 -2.49 -6.56 -4.48
CA GLY A 54 -2.73 -5.85 -5.74
C GLY A 54 -1.91 -6.41 -6.90
N ALA A 55 -0.65 -6.76 -6.67
CA ALA A 55 0.19 -7.36 -7.69
C ALA A 55 -0.38 -8.70 -8.17
N TYR A 56 -0.74 -9.59 -7.24
CA TYR A 56 -1.31 -10.88 -7.56
C TYR A 56 -2.65 -10.76 -8.30
N TYR A 57 -3.57 -9.92 -7.79
CA TYR A 57 -4.85 -9.73 -8.45
C TYR A 57 -4.69 -9.18 -9.87
N LYS A 58 -3.82 -8.17 -10.05
CA LYS A 58 -3.53 -7.64 -11.39
C LYS A 58 -3.01 -8.73 -12.33
N ILE A 59 -2.03 -9.50 -11.92
CA ILE A 59 -1.44 -10.57 -12.72
C ILE A 59 -2.47 -11.67 -13.03
N SER A 60 -3.38 -11.97 -12.09
CA SER A 60 -4.45 -12.95 -12.28
C SER A 60 -5.45 -12.56 -13.36
N THR A 61 -5.60 -11.25 -13.64
CA THR A 61 -6.52 -10.74 -14.67
C THR A 61 -5.92 -10.70 -16.07
N LEU A 62 -4.61 -10.90 -16.20
CA LEU A 62 -3.92 -10.95 -17.49
C LEU A 62 -4.21 -12.27 -18.22
N SER A 63 -4.21 -12.23 -19.55
CA SER A 63 -4.27 -13.44 -20.35
C SER A 63 -3.02 -14.30 -20.18
N GLU A 64 -3.09 -15.58 -20.54
CA GLU A 64 -1.92 -16.46 -20.55
C GLU A 64 -0.83 -15.94 -21.48
N GLU A 65 -1.20 -15.36 -22.63
CA GLU A 65 -0.25 -14.76 -23.56
C GLU A 65 0.49 -13.56 -22.94
N GLU A 66 -0.23 -12.67 -22.25
CA GLU A 66 0.37 -11.52 -21.56
C GLU A 66 1.32 -11.97 -20.46
N ARG A 67 0.94 -12.96 -19.65
CA ARG A 67 1.82 -13.52 -18.62
C ARG A 67 3.05 -14.21 -19.22
N ALA A 68 2.87 -14.93 -20.34
CA ALA A 68 3.96 -15.64 -21.02
C ALA A 68 5.02 -14.69 -21.61
N LYS A 69 4.62 -13.50 -22.06
CA LYS A 69 5.57 -12.45 -22.50
C LYS A 69 6.45 -11.96 -21.37
N GLY A 70 5.92 -11.92 -20.15
CA GLY A 70 6.60 -11.47 -18.96
C GLY A 70 6.03 -10.18 -18.39
N LEU A 71 6.42 -9.89 -17.15
CA LEU A 71 5.94 -8.79 -16.34
C LEU A 71 7.10 -7.87 -15.98
N ILE A 72 6.86 -6.58 -15.86
CA ILE A 72 7.89 -5.63 -15.48
C ILE A 72 7.33 -4.57 -14.52
N THR A 73 8.18 -4.10 -13.62
CA THR A 73 7.90 -2.91 -12.81
C THR A 73 9.19 -2.18 -12.44
N ALA A 74 9.06 -0.93 -12.01
CA ALA A 74 10.13 -0.18 -11.37
C ALA A 74 9.79 -0.01 -9.89
N SER A 75 10.62 -0.57 -9.02
CA SER A 75 10.48 -0.40 -7.56
C SER A 75 11.66 -1.03 -6.84
N ALA A 76 12.17 -0.38 -5.81
CA ALA A 76 13.20 -0.92 -4.93
C ALA A 76 12.65 -1.43 -3.57
N GLY A 77 11.32 -1.49 -3.41
CA GLY A 77 10.68 -1.77 -2.12
C GLY A 77 9.61 -2.86 -2.17
N ASN A 78 8.55 -2.62 -1.43
CA ASN A 78 7.44 -3.57 -1.22
C ASN A 78 6.75 -4.02 -2.51
N HIS A 79 6.63 -3.11 -3.48
CA HIS A 79 6.00 -3.45 -4.76
C HIS A 79 6.87 -4.40 -5.60
N ALA A 80 8.18 -4.21 -5.60
CA ALA A 80 9.13 -5.11 -6.27
C ALA A 80 8.96 -6.55 -5.78
N GLN A 81 8.98 -6.74 -4.47
CA GLN A 81 8.82 -8.05 -3.84
C GLN A 81 7.41 -8.63 -4.10
N GLY A 82 6.36 -7.80 -4.02
CA GLY A 82 4.99 -8.21 -4.31
C GLY A 82 4.81 -8.71 -5.75
N VAL A 83 5.36 -8.00 -6.74
CA VAL A 83 5.31 -8.40 -8.15
C VAL A 83 6.14 -9.67 -8.38
N ALA A 84 7.36 -9.75 -7.85
CA ALA A 84 8.22 -10.91 -7.98
C ALA A 84 7.57 -12.18 -7.42
N TYR A 85 7.01 -12.09 -6.21
CA TYR A 85 6.31 -13.21 -5.57
C TYR A 85 5.05 -13.63 -6.35
N ALA A 86 4.22 -12.66 -6.73
CA ALA A 86 2.99 -12.93 -7.49
C ALA A 86 3.29 -13.55 -8.86
N ALA A 87 4.32 -13.05 -9.57
CA ALA A 87 4.77 -13.64 -10.84
C ALA A 87 5.23 -15.09 -10.66
N LYS A 88 5.99 -15.38 -9.60
CA LYS A 88 6.43 -16.74 -9.26
C LYS A 88 5.23 -17.70 -9.10
N CYS A 89 4.16 -17.27 -8.45
CA CYS A 89 2.95 -18.08 -8.27
C CYS A 89 2.30 -18.46 -9.61
N TYR A 90 2.43 -17.64 -10.64
CA TYR A 90 1.94 -17.90 -12.00
C TYR A 90 2.99 -18.51 -12.93
N GLY A 91 4.20 -18.80 -12.44
CA GLY A 91 5.30 -19.24 -13.31
C GLY A 91 5.68 -18.22 -14.40
N ALA A 92 5.35 -16.96 -14.20
CA ALA A 92 5.62 -15.88 -15.15
C ALA A 92 6.99 -15.24 -14.88
N LYS A 93 7.69 -14.85 -15.95
CA LYS A 93 8.92 -14.04 -15.83
C LYS A 93 8.58 -12.68 -15.26
N ALA A 94 9.34 -12.22 -14.26
CA ALA A 94 9.28 -10.86 -13.74
C ALA A 94 10.63 -10.17 -13.88
N VAL A 95 10.62 -8.95 -14.40
CA VAL A 95 11.78 -8.06 -14.50
C VAL A 95 11.51 -6.86 -13.58
N ILE A 96 12.42 -6.60 -12.66
CA ILE A 96 12.30 -5.50 -11.70
C ILE A 96 13.46 -4.53 -11.94
N VAL A 97 13.12 -3.32 -12.33
CA VAL A 97 14.12 -2.26 -12.53
C VAL A 97 14.26 -1.46 -11.25
N MET A 98 15.50 -1.33 -10.76
CA MET A 98 15.83 -0.62 -9.52
C MET A 98 16.95 0.39 -9.78
N PRO A 99 17.00 1.52 -9.05
CA PRO A 99 18.17 2.40 -9.06
C PRO A 99 19.44 1.64 -8.64
N THR A 100 20.59 2.05 -9.18
CA THR A 100 21.90 1.48 -8.82
C THR A 100 22.26 1.70 -7.35
N THR A 101 21.67 2.71 -6.73
CA THR A 101 21.80 3.06 -5.31
C THR A 101 20.99 2.16 -4.36
N THR A 102 20.20 1.23 -4.90
CA THR A 102 19.36 0.34 -4.09
C THR A 102 20.22 -0.55 -3.18
N PRO A 103 19.90 -0.63 -1.86
CA PRO A 103 20.60 -1.51 -0.94
C PRO A 103 20.58 -2.97 -1.39
N LEU A 104 21.73 -3.64 -1.29
CA LEU A 104 21.91 -5.02 -1.76
C LEU A 104 20.87 -5.99 -1.17
N ILE A 105 20.53 -5.82 0.10
CA ILE A 105 19.51 -6.65 0.76
C ILE A 105 18.14 -6.61 0.07
N LYS A 106 17.74 -5.46 -0.50
CA LYS A 106 16.48 -5.32 -1.24
C LYS A 106 16.56 -6.01 -2.61
N VAL A 107 17.72 -5.92 -3.26
CA VAL A 107 18.01 -6.63 -4.53
C VAL A 107 17.93 -8.13 -4.30
N GLU A 108 18.68 -8.66 -3.34
CA GLU A 108 18.74 -10.09 -3.02
C GLU A 108 17.37 -10.67 -2.63
N ARG A 109 16.59 -9.94 -1.82
CA ARG A 109 15.22 -10.35 -1.46
C ARG A 109 14.33 -10.47 -2.70
N THR A 110 14.39 -9.51 -3.61
CA THR A 110 13.58 -9.55 -4.83
C THR A 110 14.00 -10.72 -5.73
N GLN A 111 15.31 -10.95 -5.87
CA GLN A 111 15.85 -12.09 -6.62
C GLN A 111 15.48 -13.44 -5.98
N SER A 112 15.37 -13.52 -4.66
CA SER A 112 14.97 -14.75 -3.96
C SER A 112 13.56 -15.22 -4.31
N TYR A 113 12.70 -14.33 -4.78
CA TYR A 113 11.39 -14.65 -5.35
C TYR A 113 11.46 -15.08 -6.84
N GLY A 114 12.65 -15.14 -7.44
CA GLY A 114 12.86 -15.60 -8.82
C GLY A 114 12.77 -14.50 -9.88
N ALA A 115 12.71 -13.22 -9.49
CA ALA A 115 12.71 -12.11 -10.44
C ALA A 115 14.11 -11.79 -10.95
N GLU A 116 14.19 -11.37 -12.21
CA GLU A 116 15.36 -10.72 -12.80
C GLU A 116 15.41 -9.26 -12.31
N VAL A 117 16.52 -8.85 -11.72
CA VAL A 117 16.72 -7.47 -11.30
C VAL A 117 17.67 -6.76 -12.26
N VAL A 118 17.21 -5.62 -12.78
CA VAL A 118 18.00 -4.72 -13.63
C VAL A 118 18.30 -3.46 -12.84
N LEU A 119 19.57 -3.18 -12.58
CA LEU A 119 20.02 -1.96 -11.93
C LEU A 119 20.27 -0.89 -12.99
N TYR A 120 19.57 0.24 -12.91
CA TYR A 120 19.67 1.32 -13.89
C TYR A 120 19.35 2.68 -13.28
N GLY A 121 20.20 3.66 -13.59
CA GLY A 121 20.07 5.04 -13.10
C GLY A 121 20.35 5.17 -11.61
N ASP A 122 20.34 6.39 -11.11
CA ASP A 122 20.62 6.69 -9.71
C ASP A 122 19.34 7.00 -8.91
N VAL A 123 18.25 7.33 -9.60
CA VAL A 123 16.96 7.71 -9.02
C VAL A 123 15.81 6.89 -9.61
N TYR A 124 14.69 6.88 -8.88
CA TYR A 124 13.50 6.12 -9.27
C TYR A 124 13.00 6.46 -10.70
N ASP A 125 13.00 7.73 -11.08
CA ASP A 125 12.45 8.16 -12.38
C ASP A 125 13.25 7.58 -13.56
N GLU A 126 14.57 7.47 -13.42
CA GLU A 126 15.43 6.83 -14.43
C GLU A 126 15.16 5.32 -14.53
N ALA A 127 15.05 4.64 -13.39
CA ALA A 127 14.68 3.23 -13.34
C ALA A 127 13.29 2.99 -13.94
N CYS A 128 12.34 3.89 -13.68
CA CYS A 128 10.98 3.81 -14.21
C CYS A 128 10.95 4.01 -15.72
N ALA A 129 11.67 5.01 -16.24
CA ALA A 129 11.81 5.22 -17.67
C ALA A 129 12.41 3.99 -18.39
N LYS A 130 13.45 3.40 -17.81
CA LYS A 130 14.06 2.15 -18.31
C LYS A 130 13.09 0.97 -18.29
N ALA A 131 12.27 0.86 -17.27
CA ALA A 131 11.26 -0.18 -17.21
C ALA A 131 10.21 -0.05 -18.34
N TYR A 132 9.78 1.17 -18.65
CA TYR A 132 8.89 1.40 -19.81
C TYR A 132 9.57 1.12 -21.16
N GLU A 133 10.85 1.47 -21.31
CA GLU A 133 11.64 1.12 -22.51
C GLU A 133 11.68 -0.40 -22.72
N LEU A 134 12.06 -1.16 -21.69
CA LEU A 134 12.12 -2.63 -21.73
C LEU A 134 10.73 -3.26 -21.94
N ALA A 135 9.67 -2.66 -21.37
CA ALA A 135 8.30 -3.10 -21.60
C ALA A 135 7.93 -3.01 -23.08
N ALA A 136 8.26 -1.90 -23.72
CA ALA A 136 7.99 -1.68 -25.15
C ALA A 136 8.83 -2.59 -26.05
N GLU A 137 10.12 -2.79 -25.71
CA GLU A 137 11.05 -3.61 -26.48
C GLU A 137 10.67 -5.10 -26.45
N HIS A 138 10.32 -5.62 -25.29
CA HIS A 138 10.06 -7.04 -25.10
C HIS A 138 8.58 -7.43 -25.00
N GLY A 139 7.68 -6.46 -25.02
CA GLY A 139 6.24 -6.70 -24.88
C GLY A 139 5.82 -7.10 -23.47
N TYR A 140 6.60 -6.72 -22.45
CA TYR A 140 6.25 -7.00 -21.05
C TYR A 140 5.04 -6.18 -20.59
N THR A 141 4.22 -6.77 -19.74
CA THR A 141 3.14 -6.04 -19.08
C THR A 141 3.68 -5.29 -17.87
N PHE A 142 3.51 -3.96 -17.86
CA PHE A 142 3.91 -3.12 -16.74
C PHE A 142 2.91 -3.23 -15.59
N ILE A 143 3.37 -3.61 -14.40
CA ILE A 143 2.58 -3.69 -13.19
C ILE A 143 2.82 -2.43 -12.36
N HIS A 144 1.89 -1.47 -12.44
CA HIS A 144 2.05 -0.16 -11.79
C HIS A 144 1.93 -0.26 -10.26
N PRO A 145 2.79 0.43 -9.47
CA PRO A 145 2.79 0.34 -8.01
C PRO A 145 1.54 0.89 -7.30
N PHE A 146 0.76 1.77 -7.95
CA PHE A 146 -0.42 2.41 -7.36
C PHE A 146 -1.45 2.97 -8.36
N ASP A 147 -1.04 3.50 -9.53
CA ASP A 147 -1.96 4.17 -10.47
C ASP A 147 -2.60 3.19 -11.48
N ASP A 148 -3.17 2.11 -10.95
CA ASP A 148 -3.89 1.08 -11.68
C ASP A 148 -5.11 0.63 -10.85
N LEU A 149 -6.31 0.74 -11.42
CA LEU A 149 -7.56 0.42 -10.71
C LEU A 149 -7.67 -1.07 -10.37
N THR A 150 -7.07 -1.96 -11.16
CA THR A 150 -7.05 -3.41 -10.86
C THR A 150 -6.11 -3.69 -9.69
N VAL A 151 -4.93 -3.07 -9.67
CA VAL A 151 -4.02 -3.14 -8.53
C VAL A 151 -4.71 -2.60 -7.27
N ALA A 152 -5.34 -1.42 -7.35
CA ALA A 152 -6.07 -0.81 -6.25
C ALA A 152 -7.22 -1.71 -5.75
N THR A 153 -7.93 -2.41 -6.65
CA THR A 153 -8.98 -3.37 -6.28
C THR A 153 -8.41 -4.52 -5.43
N GLY A 154 -7.27 -5.08 -5.82
CA GLY A 154 -6.57 -6.09 -5.02
C GLY A 154 -6.17 -5.59 -3.63
N GLN A 155 -5.68 -4.35 -3.53
CA GLN A 155 -5.35 -3.73 -2.24
C GLN A 155 -6.58 -3.53 -1.35
N GLY A 156 -7.73 -3.24 -1.97
CA GLY A 156 -9.00 -3.04 -1.27
C GLY A 156 -9.53 -4.29 -0.56
N THR A 157 -9.02 -5.49 -0.88
CA THR A 157 -9.38 -6.74 -0.19
C THR A 157 -9.07 -6.68 1.31
N ILE A 158 -8.17 -5.80 1.74
CA ILE A 158 -7.92 -5.49 3.15
C ILE A 158 -9.20 -5.00 3.83
N ALA A 159 -9.95 -4.09 3.20
CA ALA A 159 -11.20 -3.58 3.76
C ALA A 159 -12.29 -4.67 3.83
N MET A 160 -12.30 -5.63 2.89
CA MET A 160 -13.20 -6.78 2.96
C MET A 160 -12.97 -7.58 4.24
N GLU A 161 -11.71 -7.95 4.50
CA GLU A 161 -11.33 -8.70 5.69
C GLU A 161 -11.61 -7.91 6.98
N VAL A 162 -11.27 -6.62 7.02
CA VAL A 162 -11.55 -5.74 8.16
C VAL A 162 -13.03 -5.71 8.50
N ILE A 163 -13.90 -5.51 7.50
CA ILE A 163 -15.35 -5.38 7.70
C ILE A 163 -15.98 -6.74 8.06
N GLN A 164 -15.44 -7.84 7.54
CA GLN A 164 -15.90 -9.19 7.90
C GLN A 164 -15.54 -9.53 9.36
N GLU A 165 -14.33 -9.20 9.79
CA GLU A 165 -13.85 -9.51 11.15
C GLU A 165 -14.41 -8.52 12.20
N LEU A 166 -14.55 -7.24 11.84
CA LEU A 166 -15.08 -6.19 12.71
C LEU A 166 -16.26 -5.46 12.05
N PRO A 167 -17.46 -6.08 11.98
CA PRO A 167 -18.62 -5.53 11.26
C PRO A 167 -19.08 -4.15 11.73
N LEU A 168 -18.73 -3.75 12.96
CA LEU A 168 -19.07 -2.45 13.56
C LEU A 168 -17.87 -1.50 13.63
N VAL A 169 -16.91 -1.62 12.69
CA VAL A 169 -15.81 -0.66 12.58
C VAL A 169 -16.35 0.73 12.25
N ASP A 170 -15.86 1.75 12.97
CA ASP A 170 -16.22 3.16 12.75
C ASP A 170 -15.20 3.86 11.86
N TYR A 171 -13.90 3.58 12.05
CA TYR A 171 -12.79 4.24 11.37
C TYR A 171 -11.79 3.23 10.82
N ILE A 172 -11.33 3.47 9.60
CA ILE A 172 -10.17 2.77 9.00
C ILE A 172 -9.12 3.82 8.65
N LEU A 173 -7.93 3.72 9.22
CA LEU A 173 -6.79 4.57 8.91
C LEU A 173 -5.90 3.88 7.89
N VAL A 174 -5.54 4.58 6.83
CA VAL A 174 -4.78 4.03 5.71
C VAL A 174 -3.60 4.92 5.36
N PRO A 175 -2.36 4.39 5.26
CA PRO A 175 -1.21 5.18 4.84
C PRO A 175 -1.30 5.49 3.34
N ILE A 176 -0.89 6.69 2.96
CA ILE A 176 -0.92 7.17 1.59
C ILE A 176 0.50 7.51 1.10
N GLY A 177 0.89 6.86 -0.01
CA GLY A 177 1.94 7.33 -0.90
C GLY A 177 1.31 7.78 -2.22
N GLY A 178 1.39 6.97 -3.28
CA GLY A 178 0.73 7.26 -4.57
C GLY A 178 -0.79 7.14 -4.57
N GLY A 179 -1.41 6.51 -3.55
CA GLY A 179 -2.84 6.47 -3.34
C GLY A 179 -3.56 5.16 -3.67
N GLY A 180 -2.86 4.14 -4.18
CA GLY A 180 -3.51 2.89 -4.62
C GLY A 180 -4.19 2.12 -3.47
N LEU A 181 -3.54 2.00 -2.31
CA LEU A 181 -4.12 1.35 -1.12
C LEU A 181 -5.35 2.13 -0.62
N ALA A 182 -5.20 3.43 -0.44
CA ALA A 182 -6.28 4.29 0.03
C ALA A 182 -7.50 4.24 -0.91
N THR A 183 -7.26 4.20 -2.21
CA THR A 183 -8.30 4.04 -3.24
C THR A 183 -9.07 2.73 -3.06
N GLY A 184 -8.38 1.61 -2.98
CA GLY A 184 -9.01 0.30 -2.83
C GLY A 184 -9.80 0.18 -1.53
N VAL A 185 -9.16 0.53 -0.41
CA VAL A 185 -9.77 0.45 0.93
C VAL A 185 -10.99 1.37 1.05
N SER A 186 -10.87 2.64 0.66
CA SER A 186 -11.96 3.60 0.80
C SER A 186 -13.13 3.27 -0.13
N THR A 187 -12.86 2.88 -1.37
CA THR A 187 -13.91 2.52 -2.32
C THR A 187 -14.73 1.33 -1.81
N LEU A 188 -14.07 0.25 -1.38
CA LEU A 188 -14.78 -0.90 -0.87
C LEU A 188 -15.52 -0.59 0.45
N ALA A 189 -14.89 0.13 1.37
CA ALA A 189 -15.54 0.54 2.61
C ALA A 189 -16.83 1.32 2.34
N LYS A 190 -16.82 2.26 1.40
CA LYS A 190 -18.01 3.05 1.04
C LYS A 190 -19.07 2.25 0.29
N LEU A 191 -18.68 1.27 -0.53
CA LEU A 191 -19.63 0.36 -1.18
C LEU A 191 -20.35 -0.54 -0.18
N LEU A 192 -19.66 -1.07 0.82
CA LEU A 192 -20.23 -1.98 1.80
C LEU A 192 -20.93 -1.24 2.95
N LYS A 193 -20.32 -0.20 3.47
CA LYS A 193 -20.78 0.55 4.65
C LYS A 193 -20.42 2.03 4.54
N PRO A 194 -21.27 2.86 3.91
CA PRO A 194 -20.98 4.27 3.65
C PRO A 194 -20.66 5.11 4.90
N ASN A 195 -21.09 4.65 6.08
CA ASN A 195 -20.88 5.36 7.34
C ASN A 195 -19.47 5.15 7.94
N ILE A 196 -18.69 4.18 7.46
CA ILE A 196 -17.31 4.02 7.88
C ILE A 196 -16.51 5.25 7.45
N LYS A 197 -15.77 5.83 8.39
CA LYS A 197 -14.83 6.91 8.11
C LYS A 197 -13.49 6.34 7.69
N VAL A 198 -13.02 6.70 6.50
CA VAL A 198 -11.70 6.31 6.00
C VAL A 198 -10.80 7.52 6.01
N ILE A 199 -9.77 7.47 6.85
CA ILE A 199 -8.82 8.57 7.06
C ILE A 199 -7.49 8.19 6.39
N GLY A 200 -7.07 9.00 5.43
CA GLY A 200 -5.75 8.89 4.83
C GLY A 200 -4.68 9.53 5.70
N VAL A 201 -3.49 8.93 5.76
CA VAL A 201 -2.37 9.48 6.51
C VAL A 201 -1.13 9.57 5.64
N GLU A 202 -0.57 10.75 5.52
CA GLU A 202 0.69 11.03 4.80
C GLU A 202 1.78 11.52 5.76
N PRO A 203 3.07 11.32 5.44
CA PRO A 203 4.12 12.03 6.12
C PRO A 203 4.08 13.53 5.72
N SER A 204 4.29 14.43 6.66
CA SER A 204 4.25 15.88 6.40
C SER A 204 5.29 16.31 5.35
N GLY A 205 6.41 15.61 5.28
CA GLY A 205 7.47 15.84 4.29
C GLY A 205 7.17 15.32 2.86
N ALA A 206 6.04 14.63 2.64
CA ALA A 206 5.63 14.11 1.33
C ALA A 206 4.08 14.03 1.21
N ALA A 207 3.39 15.16 1.42
CA ALA A 207 1.94 15.24 1.50
C ALA A 207 1.30 15.63 0.15
N CYS A 208 1.64 14.91 -0.93
CA CYS A 208 1.16 15.25 -2.28
C CYS A 208 -0.34 14.96 -2.46
N MET A 209 -0.88 13.94 -1.81
CA MET A 209 -2.31 13.63 -1.89
C MET A 209 -3.15 14.66 -1.14
N LYS A 210 -2.71 15.12 0.04
CA LYS A 210 -3.38 16.18 0.78
C LYS A 210 -3.42 17.47 -0.01
N ALA A 211 -2.28 17.88 -0.57
CA ALA A 211 -2.21 19.05 -1.44
C ALA A 211 -3.14 18.94 -2.65
N SER A 212 -3.21 17.76 -3.27
CA SER A 212 -4.12 17.48 -4.38
C SER A 212 -5.59 17.49 -3.94
N PHE A 213 -5.88 16.93 -2.79
CA PHE A 213 -7.24 16.86 -2.22
C PHE A 213 -7.79 18.27 -1.92
N GLU A 214 -6.99 19.12 -1.30
CA GLU A 214 -7.32 20.51 -0.98
C GLU A 214 -7.50 21.38 -2.23
N LYS A 215 -6.62 21.18 -3.23
CA LYS A 215 -6.67 21.91 -4.50
C LYS A 215 -7.76 21.40 -5.45
N GLY A 216 -8.16 20.13 -5.31
CA GLY A 216 -9.15 19.48 -6.17
C GLY A 216 -8.60 18.93 -7.47
N GLU A 217 -7.28 18.93 -7.67
CA GLU A 217 -6.56 18.40 -8.84
C GLU A 217 -5.24 17.75 -8.42
N VAL A 218 -4.74 16.82 -9.23
CA VAL A 218 -3.44 16.18 -9.01
C VAL A 218 -2.34 17.25 -8.96
N THR A 219 -1.64 17.29 -7.84
CA THR A 219 -0.62 18.31 -7.55
C THR A 219 0.69 17.62 -7.17
N THR A 220 1.78 18.06 -7.79
CA THR A 220 3.14 17.60 -7.44
C THR A 220 3.69 18.45 -6.30
N VAL A 221 4.29 17.80 -5.30
CA VAL A 221 5.05 18.46 -4.23
C VAL A 221 6.53 18.13 -4.39
N SER A 222 7.39 19.13 -4.25
CA SER A 222 8.85 18.96 -4.36
C SER A 222 9.55 20.09 -3.61
N PRO A 223 10.65 19.80 -2.90
CA PRO A 223 11.20 18.47 -2.65
C PRO A 223 10.37 17.66 -1.67
N VAL A 224 10.54 16.32 -1.67
CA VAL A 224 10.03 15.43 -0.61
C VAL A 224 11.18 15.08 0.34
N SER A 225 10.90 15.03 1.65
CA SER A 225 11.86 14.67 2.68
C SER A 225 11.14 14.01 3.84
N THR A 226 11.30 12.70 3.98
CA THR A 226 10.71 11.90 5.07
C THR A 226 11.45 10.57 5.21
N ILE A 227 11.49 10.04 6.44
CA ILE A 227 11.96 8.67 6.71
C ILE A 227 10.98 7.59 6.27
N ALA A 228 9.74 7.95 5.94
CA ALA A 228 8.71 7.03 5.44
C ALA A 228 8.89 6.80 3.92
N ASP A 229 9.97 6.11 3.53
CA ASP A 229 10.42 5.92 2.15
C ASP A 229 9.36 5.27 1.25
N GLY A 230 8.58 4.32 1.76
CA GLY A 230 7.49 3.66 1.02
C GLY A 230 6.33 4.58 0.64
N THR A 231 6.25 5.77 1.23
CA THR A 231 5.22 6.79 0.98
C THR A 231 5.81 8.14 0.53
N ALA A 232 7.12 8.21 0.27
CA ALA A 232 7.81 9.40 -0.21
C ALA A 232 7.53 9.64 -1.71
N VAL A 233 6.28 9.96 -2.06
CA VAL A 233 5.81 10.16 -3.42
C VAL A 233 5.58 11.63 -3.68
N GLN A 234 6.05 12.13 -4.84
CA GLN A 234 5.91 13.53 -5.23
C GLN A 234 4.56 13.85 -5.86
N THR A 235 4.00 12.89 -6.60
CA THR A 235 2.76 13.09 -7.38
C THR A 235 1.84 11.88 -7.19
N PRO A 236 0.57 12.09 -6.80
CA PRO A 236 -0.38 10.98 -6.68
C PRO A 236 -0.76 10.43 -8.05
N GLY A 237 -1.29 9.20 -8.06
CA GLY A 237 -1.82 8.60 -9.28
C GLY A 237 -3.01 9.39 -9.84
N SER A 238 -2.99 9.64 -11.13
CA SER A 238 -4.03 10.41 -11.81
C SER A 238 -5.33 9.61 -11.99
N LYS A 239 -5.21 8.30 -12.24
CA LYS A 239 -6.36 7.40 -12.43
C LYS A 239 -7.09 7.11 -11.12
N ILE A 240 -6.35 7.07 -10.01
CA ILE A 240 -6.91 6.75 -8.69
C ILE A 240 -7.41 7.99 -7.93
N PHE A 241 -6.89 9.17 -8.24
CA PHE A 241 -7.23 10.39 -7.52
C PHE A 241 -8.73 10.70 -7.45
N PRO A 242 -9.55 10.52 -8.52
CA PRO A 242 -10.99 10.75 -8.45
C PRO A 242 -11.68 9.88 -7.39
N TYR A 243 -11.21 8.65 -7.17
CA TYR A 243 -11.75 7.74 -6.16
C TYR A 243 -11.36 8.17 -4.74
N VAL A 244 -10.09 8.59 -4.56
CA VAL A 244 -9.63 9.15 -3.29
C VAL A 244 -10.46 10.37 -2.90
N ARG A 245 -10.64 11.30 -3.84
CA ARG A 245 -11.42 12.53 -3.63
C ARG A 245 -12.88 12.25 -3.27
N GLN A 246 -13.45 11.19 -3.83
CA GLN A 246 -14.85 10.82 -3.58
C GLN A 246 -15.04 10.07 -2.27
N ASN A 247 -14.09 9.21 -1.88
CA ASN A 247 -14.31 8.18 -0.88
C ASN A 247 -13.55 8.38 0.44
N LEU A 248 -12.44 9.16 0.45
CA LEU A 248 -11.79 9.53 1.72
C LEU A 248 -12.59 10.62 2.43
N ASP A 249 -12.71 10.48 3.74
CA ASP A 249 -13.37 11.49 4.58
C ASP A 249 -12.40 12.60 4.97
N GLU A 250 -11.12 12.28 5.19
CA GLU A 250 -10.10 13.22 5.61
C GLU A 250 -8.70 12.71 5.24
N ILE A 251 -7.74 13.63 5.08
CA ILE A 251 -6.32 13.33 4.98
C ILE A 251 -5.58 14.13 6.04
N ILE A 252 -4.87 13.42 6.92
CA ILE A 252 -4.04 14.04 7.96
C ILE A 252 -2.56 13.75 7.70
N THR A 253 -1.69 14.56 8.26
CA THR A 253 -0.24 14.41 8.16
C THR A 253 0.37 14.16 9.52
N VAL A 254 1.48 13.41 9.55
CA VAL A 254 2.31 13.18 10.73
C VAL A 254 3.77 13.47 10.41
N ASP A 255 4.51 13.90 11.41
CA ASP A 255 5.93 14.24 11.26
C ASP A 255 6.83 13.01 11.49
N ASP A 256 8.06 13.07 10.99
CA ASP A 256 9.04 11.99 11.14
C ASP A 256 9.34 11.68 12.62
N ASP A 257 9.39 12.70 13.51
CA ASP A 257 9.56 12.49 14.95
C ASP A 257 8.42 11.67 15.57
N GLU A 258 7.20 11.84 15.07
CA GLU A 258 6.04 11.07 15.50
C GLU A 258 6.13 9.60 15.06
N LEU A 259 6.74 9.35 13.88
CA LEU A 259 7.01 7.99 13.40
C LEU A 259 8.05 7.29 14.27
N ILE A 260 9.09 7.99 14.71
CA ILE A 260 10.11 7.47 15.63
C ILE A 260 9.47 7.04 16.95
N VAL A 261 8.59 7.87 17.51
CA VAL A 261 7.86 7.53 18.74
C VAL A 261 6.95 6.31 18.51
N ALA A 262 6.20 6.30 17.42
CA ALA A 262 5.34 5.16 17.07
C ALA A 262 6.13 3.86 16.87
N PHE A 263 7.34 3.93 16.29
CA PHE A 263 8.22 2.77 16.17
C PHE A 263 8.59 2.18 17.53
N LEU A 264 9.03 3.03 18.46
CA LEU A 264 9.38 2.60 19.82
C LEU A 264 8.18 1.98 20.54
N ASP A 265 7.01 2.63 20.44
CA ASP A 265 5.77 2.11 21.03
C ASP A 265 5.40 0.72 20.47
N MET A 266 5.56 0.50 19.16
CA MET A 266 5.27 -0.78 18.54
C MET A 266 6.24 -1.88 19.00
N VAL A 267 7.53 -1.55 19.10
CA VAL A 267 8.54 -2.50 19.59
C VAL A 267 8.33 -2.81 21.07
N GLU A 268 8.13 -1.78 21.90
CA GLU A 268 8.05 -1.94 23.35
C GLU A 268 6.72 -2.54 23.84
N ASN A 269 5.60 -2.12 23.25
CA ASN A 269 4.27 -2.50 23.74
C ASN A 269 3.60 -3.59 22.92
N HIS A 270 3.98 -3.77 21.65
CA HIS A 270 3.37 -4.77 20.75
C HIS A 270 4.34 -5.86 20.30
N LYS A 271 5.66 -5.71 20.53
CA LYS A 271 6.71 -6.65 20.07
C LYS A 271 6.66 -6.85 18.54
N MET A 272 6.32 -5.78 17.84
CA MET A 272 6.13 -5.77 16.38
C MET A 272 7.11 -4.80 15.72
N ILE A 273 7.71 -5.23 14.59
CA ILE A 273 8.50 -4.36 13.71
C ILE A 273 7.63 -3.95 12.54
N VAL A 274 7.48 -2.64 12.38
CA VAL A 274 6.72 -2.00 11.31
C VAL A 274 7.61 -0.95 10.66
N GLU A 275 7.66 -0.90 9.34
CA GLU A 275 8.39 0.13 8.61
C GLU A 275 7.78 1.51 8.81
N ASN A 276 8.54 2.59 8.58
CA ASN A 276 8.09 3.95 8.84
C ASN A 276 6.79 4.31 8.10
N SER A 277 6.63 3.87 6.86
CA SER A 277 5.38 4.08 6.11
C SER A 277 4.18 3.35 6.72
N GLY A 278 4.39 2.19 7.33
CA GLY A 278 3.35 1.44 8.04
C GLY A 278 2.98 2.07 9.40
N LEU A 279 3.87 2.87 9.99
CA LEU A 279 3.66 3.56 11.26
C LEU A 279 2.81 4.85 11.13
N LEU A 280 2.60 5.36 9.92
CA LEU A 280 1.80 6.57 9.68
C LEU A 280 0.44 6.51 10.38
N THR A 281 -0.27 5.40 10.24
CA THR A 281 -1.60 5.22 10.82
C THR A 281 -1.57 5.07 12.34
N VAL A 282 -0.48 4.57 12.90
CA VAL A 282 -0.26 4.46 14.35
C VAL A 282 -0.02 5.86 14.94
N ALA A 283 0.92 6.61 14.35
CA ALA A 283 1.24 7.98 14.78
C ALA A 283 0.01 8.90 14.69
N ALA A 284 -0.85 8.69 13.69
CA ALA A 284 -2.06 9.47 13.48
C ALA A 284 -3.12 9.31 14.57
N LEU A 285 -3.12 8.22 15.34
CA LEU A 285 -4.15 7.96 16.37
C LEU A 285 -4.30 9.09 17.38
N LYS A 286 -3.21 9.77 17.73
CA LYS A 286 -3.23 10.89 18.70
C LYS A 286 -3.83 12.18 18.13
N HIS A 287 -3.96 12.30 16.81
CA HIS A 287 -4.57 13.46 16.16
C HIS A 287 -6.08 13.35 16.03
N LEU A 288 -6.66 12.20 16.37
CA LEU A 288 -8.07 11.90 16.15
C LEU A 288 -8.88 11.90 17.46
N ASN A 289 -10.04 12.49 17.41
CA ASN A 289 -11.02 12.36 18.49
C ASN A 289 -11.93 11.16 18.22
N VAL A 290 -11.47 9.98 18.63
CA VAL A 290 -12.13 8.69 18.35
C VAL A 290 -12.67 7.98 19.60
N LYS A 291 -12.91 8.74 20.67
CA LYS A 291 -13.43 8.20 21.95
C LYS A 291 -14.65 7.33 21.73
N LYS A 292 -14.66 6.14 22.34
CA LYS A 292 -15.73 5.11 22.22
C LYS A 292 -15.95 4.55 20.81
N LYS A 293 -15.06 4.83 19.85
CA LYS A 293 -15.13 4.31 18.49
C LYS A 293 -14.31 3.04 18.33
N LYS A 294 -14.60 2.26 17.28
CA LYS A 294 -13.78 1.13 16.84
C LYS A 294 -12.93 1.60 15.66
N VAL A 295 -11.63 1.55 15.82
CA VAL A 295 -10.64 2.08 14.88
C VAL A 295 -9.74 0.97 14.43
N VAL A 296 -9.55 0.83 13.13
CA VAL A 296 -8.57 -0.08 12.53
C VAL A 296 -7.45 0.73 11.90
N SER A 297 -6.23 0.48 12.32
CA SER A 297 -4.99 1.05 11.78
C SER A 297 -4.32 0.03 10.87
N ILE A 298 -4.15 0.32 9.58
CA ILE A 298 -3.48 -0.59 8.65
C ILE A 298 -1.96 -0.42 8.78
N LEU A 299 -1.27 -1.47 9.24
CA LEU A 299 0.19 -1.56 9.27
C LEU A 299 0.67 -2.09 7.92
N SER A 300 0.98 -1.20 6.99
CA SER A 300 1.11 -1.54 5.57
C SER A 300 2.32 -2.41 5.20
N GLY A 301 3.40 -2.35 5.98
CA GLY A 301 4.62 -3.13 5.73
C GLY A 301 5.60 -3.11 6.90
N GLY A 302 6.62 -3.99 6.81
CA GLY A 302 7.67 -4.16 7.81
C GLY A 302 9.08 -4.42 7.21
N ASN A 303 9.31 -4.09 5.94
CA ASN A 303 10.56 -4.33 5.24
C ASN A 303 11.63 -3.27 5.49
#